data_4a2a1c37240188805b2da5c607fa9ce0
#
_entry.id   4a2a1c37240188805b2da5c607fa9ce0
#
_cell.length_a   1.000
_cell.length_b   1.000
_cell.length_c   1.000
_cell.angle_alpha   90.00
_cell.angle_beta   90.00
_cell.angle_gamma   90.00
#
_symmetry.space_group_name_H-M   'P 1'
#
loop_
_entity.id
_entity.type
_entity.pdbx_description
1 polymer ?
#
loop_
_entity_poly.entity_id
_entity_poly.type
_entity_poly.pdbx_seq_one_letter_code
_entity_poly.pdbx_strand_id
1 'polypeptide(L)'
;GRRLDWHEPLVVDKHCIGGIPGNRTSMLVVPIVAAHGMLCPKTSSRAITSPAGTADTMAVLANVELPFAQLEQIVRQHRGCLAWGGTADLSPADDVLISVERPLAIDSPGQMVASILSKKIAAGSTHLVLDIPIGPTAKVRSMPEAQRLRRLFEYVADRMNLALDVVITDGRQPIGNGIGPVLEARDVMQVLQNDPRAPIDLRQKALRLAGRLIECDPDVRGGDGFAIARDILDSGRALSRMNAIVEAQGSRTFDPDALQLGYLSFDVRAATDGVVAGIDNQQIARIARLAGAPKVPGAGLDLMRKLGHPVATGDLLYRVHAGFPADLEFARQASGRASGFTIGKADAMPHVFVEF
;
A
#
# COMPACT_ATOMS: atom_id res chain seq x y z
N GLY A 1 17.09 -18.90 -4.81
CA GLY A 1 15.62 -18.81 -4.87
C GLY A 1 15.10 -19.38 -6.20
N ARG A 2 13.86 -19.71 -6.23
CA ARG A 2 13.16 -20.11 -7.44
C ARG A 2 12.84 -18.89 -8.28
N ARG A 3 12.79 -19.04 -9.61
CA ARG A 3 12.32 -18.01 -10.53
C ARG A 3 11.07 -18.53 -11.23
N LEU A 4 10.05 -17.68 -11.29
CA LEU A 4 8.84 -17.94 -12.07
C LEU A 4 9.09 -17.62 -13.54
N ASP A 5 8.65 -18.50 -14.43
CA ASP A 5 8.64 -18.28 -15.87
C ASP A 5 7.21 -18.42 -16.39
N TRP A 6 6.70 -17.33 -16.91
CA TRP A 6 5.31 -17.26 -17.36
C TRP A 6 5.17 -17.55 -18.86
N HIS A 7 6.29 -17.57 -19.60
CA HIS A 7 6.32 -17.69 -21.08
C HIS A 7 5.45 -16.63 -21.78
N GLU A 8 5.36 -15.44 -21.15
CA GLU A 8 4.63 -14.29 -21.67
C GLU A 8 5.54 -13.07 -21.79
N PRO A 9 5.41 -12.27 -22.88
CA PRO A 9 6.29 -11.11 -23.09
C PRO A 9 5.99 -9.97 -22.11
N LEU A 10 4.74 -9.90 -21.58
CA LEU A 10 4.27 -8.83 -20.74
C LEU A 10 3.78 -9.36 -19.39
N VAL A 11 4.64 -9.25 -18.39
CA VAL A 11 4.37 -9.59 -16.99
C VAL A 11 4.64 -8.35 -16.16
N VAL A 12 3.59 -7.79 -15.60
CA VAL A 12 3.66 -6.50 -14.91
C VAL A 12 3.67 -6.64 -13.39
N ASP A 13 4.31 -5.72 -12.71
CA ASP A 13 4.26 -5.60 -11.26
C ASP A 13 4.26 -4.13 -10.83
N LYS A 14 3.80 -3.87 -9.64
CA LYS A 14 3.84 -2.57 -8.99
C LYS A 14 4.50 -2.70 -7.62
N HIS A 15 5.44 -1.79 -7.33
CA HIS A 15 6.04 -1.71 -6.00
C HIS A 15 5.98 -0.29 -5.46
N CYS A 16 5.83 -0.15 -4.15
CA CYS A 16 6.01 1.13 -3.44
C CYS A 16 7.19 0.96 -2.47
N ILE A 17 8.10 1.92 -2.46
CA ILE A 17 9.24 1.90 -1.53
C ILE A 17 8.85 1.99 -0.06
N GLY A 18 7.58 2.31 0.24
CA GLY A 18 7.04 2.43 1.59
C GLY A 18 7.18 3.82 2.19
N GLY A 19 7.07 3.92 3.52
CA GLY A 19 7.24 5.16 4.28
C GLY A 19 5.95 5.95 4.51
N ILE A 20 4.82 5.53 3.96
CA ILE A 20 3.50 6.09 4.26
C ILE A 20 2.53 4.97 4.65
N PRO A 21 1.78 5.11 5.77
CA PRO A 21 0.78 4.13 6.18
C PRO A 21 -0.43 4.09 5.23
N GLY A 22 -1.16 2.98 5.25
CA GLY A 22 -2.42 2.84 4.51
C GLY A 22 -2.29 2.66 3.00
N ASN A 23 -1.08 2.71 2.43
CA ASN A 23 -0.84 2.66 0.98
C ASN A 23 -1.07 1.25 0.40
N ARG A 24 -2.32 0.79 0.33
CA ARG A 24 -2.73 -0.53 -0.18
C ARG A 24 -3.06 -0.53 -1.68
N THR A 25 -2.46 0.38 -2.44
CA THR A 25 -2.68 0.50 -3.89
C THR A 25 -2.45 -0.80 -4.67
N SER A 26 -1.53 -1.67 -4.24
CA SER A 26 -1.30 -2.98 -4.89
C SER A 26 -2.54 -3.87 -4.90
N MET A 27 -3.40 -3.80 -3.86
CA MET A 27 -4.63 -4.59 -3.79
C MET A 27 -5.73 -4.09 -4.74
N LEU A 28 -5.57 -2.89 -5.28
CA LEU A 28 -6.44 -2.32 -6.32
C LEU A 28 -5.82 -2.48 -7.71
N VAL A 29 -4.51 -2.23 -7.83
CA VAL A 29 -3.79 -2.31 -9.10
C VAL A 29 -3.83 -3.73 -9.68
N VAL A 30 -3.58 -4.76 -8.85
CA VAL A 30 -3.57 -6.16 -9.31
C VAL A 30 -4.88 -6.56 -9.98
N PRO A 31 -6.06 -6.42 -9.36
CA PRO A 31 -7.31 -6.81 -10.03
C PRO A 31 -7.66 -5.93 -11.22
N ILE A 32 -7.27 -4.64 -11.23
CA ILE A 32 -7.48 -3.76 -12.39
C ILE A 32 -6.68 -4.25 -13.60
N VAL A 33 -5.38 -4.45 -13.45
CA VAL A 33 -4.51 -4.88 -14.58
C VAL A 33 -4.80 -6.33 -14.99
N ALA A 34 -5.14 -7.20 -14.05
CA ALA A 34 -5.58 -8.57 -14.36
C ALA A 34 -6.93 -8.61 -15.07
N ALA A 35 -7.85 -7.67 -14.80
CA ALA A 35 -9.11 -7.53 -15.53
C ALA A 35 -8.92 -6.95 -16.93
N HIS A 36 -7.85 -6.18 -17.17
CA HIS A 36 -7.42 -5.77 -18.51
C HIS A 36 -6.88 -6.97 -19.33
N GLY A 37 -6.40 -8.02 -18.67
CA GLY A 37 -5.84 -9.21 -19.31
C GLY A 37 -4.33 -9.39 -19.08
N MET A 38 -3.66 -8.45 -18.42
CA MET A 38 -2.22 -8.52 -18.15
C MET A 38 -1.92 -9.45 -16.99
N LEU A 39 -0.74 -10.09 -17.01
CA LEU A 39 -0.28 -10.97 -15.94
C LEU A 39 0.41 -10.16 -14.84
N CYS A 40 -0.10 -10.27 -13.60
CA CYS A 40 0.43 -9.55 -12.43
C CYS A 40 0.63 -10.47 -11.22
N PRO A 41 1.75 -11.24 -11.16
CA PRO A 41 2.05 -12.17 -10.07
C PRO A 41 2.56 -11.43 -8.84
N LYS A 42 1.67 -10.78 -8.10
CA LYS A 42 2.06 -9.93 -6.98
C LYS A 42 2.45 -10.71 -5.75
N THR A 43 3.73 -10.66 -5.41
CA THR A 43 4.23 -11.07 -4.10
C THR A 43 4.53 -9.85 -3.23
N SER A 44 4.25 -9.94 -1.94
CA SER A 44 4.38 -8.84 -0.98
C SER A 44 4.98 -9.32 0.33
N SER A 45 5.57 -8.41 1.09
CA SER A 45 6.01 -8.68 2.46
C SER A 45 4.88 -8.48 3.47
N ARG A 46 5.04 -9.11 4.63
CA ARG A 46 4.36 -8.70 5.86
C ARG A 46 4.99 -7.39 6.38
N ALA A 47 4.32 -6.73 7.32
CA ALA A 47 4.82 -5.50 7.91
C ALA A 47 6.20 -5.67 8.55
N ILE A 48 7.10 -4.75 8.24
CA ILE A 48 8.43 -4.65 8.86
C ILE A 48 8.38 -3.57 9.95
N THR A 49 8.18 -2.32 9.55
CA THR A 49 8.09 -1.15 10.43
C THR A 49 6.74 -0.43 10.32
N SER A 50 5.96 -0.73 9.28
CA SER A 50 4.62 -0.22 9.06
C SER A 50 3.57 -0.94 9.94
N PRO A 51 2.40 -0.33 10.19
CA PRO A 51 1.30 -0.99 10.91
C PRO A 51 0.62 -2.12 10.13
N ALA A 52 0.80 -2.17 8.80
CA ALA A 52 0.41 -3.30 7.96
C ALA A 52 1.29 -3.41 6.73
N GLY A 53 1.56 -4.62 6.28
CA GLY A 53 2.07 -4.95 4.96
C GLY A 53 0.93 -5.36 4.02
N THR A 54 1.15 -5.39 2.71
CA THR A 54 0.12 -5.84 1.76
C THR A 54 -0.29 -7.29 2.03
N ALA A 55 0.65 -8.15 2.45
CA ALA A 55 0.33 -9.53 2.83
C ALA A 55 -0.51 -9.60 4.11
N ASP A 56 -0.29 -8.72 5.10
CA ASP A 56 -1.11 -8.69 6.32
C ASP A 56 -2.55 -8.24 6.02
N THR A 57 -2.70 -7.22 5.18
CA THR A 57 -4.01 -6.71 4.76
C THR A 57 -4.76 -7.73 3.91
N MET A 58 -4.08 -8.37 2.95
CA MET A 58 -4.69 -9.41 2.12
C MET A 58 -5.07 -10.66 2.93
N ALA A 59 -4.31 -10.99 3.99
CA ALA A 59 -4.61 -12.10 4.89
C ALA A 59 -5.94 -11.95 5.64
N VAL A 60 -6.50 -10.75 5.71
CA VAL A 60 -7.86 -10.50 6.23
C VAL A 60 -8.91 -11.11 5.29
N LEU A 61 -8.66 -11.06 3.98
CA LEU A 61 -9.62 -11.44 2.92
C LEU A 61 -9.44 -12.88 2.45
N ALA A 62 -8.18 -13.37 2.37
CA ALA A 62 -7.86 -14.68 1.81
C ALA A 62 -6.55 -15.25 2.39
N ASN A 63 -6.24 -16.51 2.04
CA ASN A 63 -4.94 -17.08 2.33
C ASN A 63 -3.85 -16.43 1.46
N VAL A 64 -2.75 -16.00 2.07
CA VAL A 64 -1.58 -15.40 1.39
C VAL A 64 -0.37 -16.33 1.36
N GLU A 65 -0.41 -17.43 2.13
CA GLU A 65 0.66 -18.42 2.23
C GLU A 65 0.46 -19.50 1.17
N LEU A 66 0.79 -19.16 -0.07
CA LEU A 66 0.58 -20.02 -1.21
C LEU A 66 1.86 -20.79 -1.54
N PRO A 67 1.81 -22.14 -1.59
CA PRO A 67 2.86 -22.94 -2.20
C PRO A 67 3.10 -22.53 -3.66
N PHE A 68 4.34 -22.67 -4.13
CA PHE A 68 4.75 -22.22 -5.47
C PHE A 68 3.81 -22.71 -6.60
N ALA A 69 3.47 -24.02 -6.60
CA ALA A 69 2.58 -24.58 -7.63
C ALA A 69 1.16 -23.99 -7.59
N GLN A 70 0.63 -23.74 -6.39
CA GLN A 70 -0.69 -23.11 -6.24
C GLN A 70 -0.65 -21.63 -6.71
N LEU A 71 0.40 -20.90 -6.36
CA LEU A 71 0.62 -19.52 -6.82
C LEU A 71 0.65 -19.48 -8.36
N GLU A 72 1.42 -20.37 -8.99
CA GLU A 72 1.52 -20.45 -10.45
C GLU A 72 0.16 -20.75 -11.08
N GLN A 73 -0.57 -21.72 -10.56
CA GLN A 73 -1.91 -22.08 -11.05
C GLN A 73 -2.88 -20.87 -10.96
N ILE A 74 -2.94 -20.20 -9.82
CA ILE A 74 -3.82 -19.06 -9.60
C ILE A 74 -3.50 -17.93 -10.60
N VAL A 75 -2.22 -17.59 -10.76
CA VAL A 75 -1.80 -16.52 -11.68
C VAL A 75 -2.13 -16.86 -13.12
N ARG A 76 -1.90 -18.08 -13.58
CA ARG A 76 -2.26 -18.51 -14.95
C ARG A 76 -3.77 -18.44 -15.18
N GLN A 77 -4.57 -18.82 -14.19
CA GLN A 77 -6.04 -18.88 -14.28
C GLN A 77 -6.71 -17.52 -14.14
N HIS A 78 -6.23 -16.69 -13.21
CA HIS A 78 -6.86 -15.42 -12.84
C HIS A 78 -6.06 -14.18 -13.25
N ARG A 79 -4.91 -14.37 -13.93
CA ARG A 79 -4.00 -13.31 -14.39
C ARG A 79 -3.33 -12.52 -13.26
N GLY A 80 -3.54 -12.91 -12.00
CA GLY A 80 -2.95 -12.24 -10.85
C GLY A 80 -3.12 -13.01 -9.55
N CYS A 81 -2.33 -12.62 -8.56
CA CYS A 81 -2.43 -13.08 -7.17
C CYS A 81 -1.96 -11.98 -6.21
N LEU A 82 -2.24 -12.15 -4.93
CA LEU A 82 -1.73 -11.29 -3.84
C LEU A 82 -1.18 -12.19 -2.74
N ALA A 83 0.06 -12.68 -2.91
CA ALA A 83 0.67 -13.68 -2.05
C ALA A 83 1.75 -13.09 -1.12
N TRP A 84 2.04 -13.78 -0.03
CA TRP A 84 3.23 -13.51 0.78
C TRP A 84 4.47 -14.14 0.14
N GLY A 85 5.50 -13.30 -0.10
CA GLY A 85 6.73 -13.74 -0.77
C GLY A 85 7.56 -14.76 0.03
N GLY A 86 7.41 -14.81 1.36
CA GLY A 86 8.18 -15.71 2.21
C GLY A 86 7.86 -17.20 2.00
N THR A 87 6.63 -17.55 1.62
CA THR A 87 6.26 -18.95 1.33
C THR A 87 6.61 -19.41 -0.08
N ALA A 88 6.78 -18.45 -1.01
CA ALA A 88 7.11 -18.76 -2.39
C ALA A 88 8.61 -19.04 -2.62
N ASP A 89 9.47 -18.85 -1.60
CA ASP A 89 10.93 -19.06 -1.63
C ASP A 89 11.62 -18.38 -2.83
N LEU A 90 11.13 -17.20 -3.19
CA LEU A 90 11.61 -16.47 -4.38
C LEU A 90 12.96 -15.79 -4.13
N SER A 91 13.21 -15.28 -2.91
CA SER A 91 14.43 -14.54 -2.59
C SER A 91 14.89 -14.79 -1.14
N PRO A 92 15.30 -16.00 -0.77
CA PRO A 92 15.64 -16.35 0.61
C PRO A 92 16.83 -15.54 1.17
N ALA A 93 17.79 -15.17 0.33
CA ALA A 93 18.91 -14.32 0.76
C ALA A 93 18.44 -12.93 1.20
N ASP A 94 17.46 -12.35 0.52
CA ASP A 94 16.88 -11.07 0.88
C ASP A 94 16.07 -11.15 2.18
N ASP A 95 15.35 -12.23 2.41
CA ASP A 95 14.59 -12.45 3.65
C ASP A 95 15.54 -12.55 4.86
N VAL A 96 16.72 -13.17 4.71
CA VAL A 96 17.76 -13.20 5.74
C VAL A 96 18.32 -11.80 5.99
N LEU A 97 18.67 -11.05 4.94
CA LEU A 97 19.18 -9.67 5.06
C LEU A 97 18.18 -8.77 5.77
N ILE A 98 16.91 -8.78 5.36
CA ILE A 98 15.84 -8.02 6.01
C ILE A 98 15.72 -8.37 7.51
N SER A 99 15.88 -9.64 7.87
CA SER A 99 15.78 -10.08 9.28
C SER A 99 16.89 -9.47 10.17
N VAL A 100 18.06 -9.24 9.60
CA VAL A 100 19.20 -8.60 10.28
C VAL A 100 19.10 -7.09 10.30
N GLU A 101 18.66 -6.48 9.21
CA GLU A 101 18.56 -5.02 9.08
C GLU A 101 17.44 -4.41 9.90
N ARG A 102 16.32 -5.15 10.01
CA ARG A 102 15.13 -4.72 10.73
C ARG A 102 15.40 -4.28 12.16
N PRO A 103 16.14 -5.05 13.01
CA PRO A 103 16.51 -4.62 14.35
C PRO A 103 17.48 -3.44 14.37
N LEU A 104 18.32 -3.30 13.34
CA LEU A 104 19.38 -2.29 13.25
C LEU A 104 18.92 -0.98 12.63
N ALA A 105 17.69 -0.94 12.10
CA ALA A 105 17.11 0.21 11.38
C ALA A 105 18.03 0.73 10.24
N ILE A 106 18.77 -0.17 9.58
CA ILE A 106 19.63 0.15 8.43
C ILE A 106 18.75 0.31 7.20
N ASP A 107 18.89 1.43 6.51
CA ASP A 107 18.14 1.75 5.28
C ASP A 107 19.11 2.34 4.24
N SER A 108 19.77 1.44 3.51
CA SER A 108 20.73 1.80 2.46
C SER A 108 20.03 1.84 1.10
N PRO A 109 20.21 2.91 0.29
CA PRO A 109 19.63 2.98 -1.06
C PRO A 109 19.99 1.78 -1.96
N GLY A 110 21.26 1.36 -1.93
CA GLY A 110 21.71 0.21 -2.74
C GLY A 110 21.02 -1.10 -2.36
N GLN A 111 20.82 -1.32 -1.07
CA GLN A 111 20.16 -2.50 -0.55
C GLN A 111 18.66 -2.50 -0.83
N MET A 112 18.00 -1.34 -0.70
CA MET A 112 16.61 -1.17 -1.09
C MET A 112 16.40 -1.54 -2.57
N VAL A 113 17.27 -1.07 -3.47
CA VAL A 113 17.23 -1.38 -4.90
C VAL A 113 17.41 -2.88 -5.12
N ALA A 114 18.43 -3.48 -4.52
CA ALA A 114 18.71 -4.91 -4.64
C ALA A 114 17.54 -5.78 -4.14
N SER A 115 17.02 -5.47 -2.95
CA SER A 115 15.88 -6.19 -2.35
C SER A 115 14.60 -6.09 -3.19
N ILE A 116 14.29 -4.92 -3.72
CA ILE A 116 13.09 -4.73 -4.53
C ILE A 116 13.24 -5.45 -5.88
N LEU A 117 14.30 -5.19 -6.63
CA LEU A 117 14.45 -5.70 -8.00
C LEU A 117 14.65 -7.21 -8.03
N SER A 118 15.40 -7.79 -7.09
CA SER A 118 15.59 -9.25 -7.03
C SER A 118 14.26 -10.01 -6.88
N LYS A 119 13.34 -9.51 -6.06
CA LYS A 119 12.00 -10.11 -5.88
C LYS A 119 11.17 -10.02 -7.14
N LYS A 120 11.25 -8.90 -7.89
CA LYS A 120 10.50 -8.73 -9.13
C LYS A 120 10.99 -9.65 -10.23
N ILE A 121 12.29 -9.79 -10.35
CA ILE A 121 12.92 -10.72 -11.31
C ILE A 121 12.61 -12.17 -10.93
N ALA A 122 12.69 -12.52 -9.65
CA ALA A 122 12.32 -13.85 -9.18
C ALA A 122 10.83 -14.17 -9.43
N ALA A 123 9.95 -13.18 -9.34
CA ALA A 123 8.54 -13.30 -9.71
C ALA A 123 8.30 -13.37 -11.23
N GLY A 124 9.32 -13.22 -12.06
CA GLY A 124 9.23 -13.28 -13.52
C GLY A 124 8.66 -12.02 -14.16
N SER A 125 8.68 -10.88 -13.45
CA SER A 125 8.20 -9.60 -13.97
C SER A 125 9.11 -9.09 -15.09
N THR A 126 8.52 -8.56 -16.17
CA THR A 126 9.20 -7.91 -17.29
C THR A 126 9.05 -6.38 -17.23
N HIS A 127 7.97 -5.89 -16.58
CA HIS A 127 7.67 -4.47 -16.44
C HIS A 127 7.31 -4.15 -14.99
N LEU A 128 7.86 -3.06 -14.48
CA LEU A 128 7.65 -2.60 -13.11
C LEU A 128 7.29 -1.13 -13.05
N VAL A 129 6.20 -0.79 -12.39
CA VAL A 129 5.92 0.58 -11.92
C VAL A 129 6.35 0.71 -10.47
N LEU A 130 7.28 1.62 -10.21
CA LEU A 130 7.83 1.91 -8.89
C LEU A 130 7.28 3.23 -8.35
N ASP A 131 6.54 3.17 -7.26
CA ASP A 131 5.97 4.32 -6.55
C ASP A 131 6.95 4.82 -5.48
N ILE A 132 7.41 6.08 -5.60
CA ILE A 132 8.28 6.78 -4.65
C ILE A 132 7.49 7.92 -4.00
N PRO A 133 6.83 7.70 -2.85
CA PRO A 133 6.19 8.78 -2.11
C PRO A 133 7.21 9.73 -1.48
N ILE A 134 7.01 11.04 -1.65
CA ILE A 134 7.84 12.08 -1.04
C ILE A 134 7.06 12.86 0.01
N GLY A 135 7.63 13.01 1.18
CA GLY A 135 7.03 13.82 2.24
C GLY A 135 7.97 14.00 3.42
N PRO A 136 7.77 15.03 4.27
CA PRO A 136 8.69 15.35 5.37
C PRO A 136 8.86 14.21 6.38
N THR A 137 7.86 13.34 6.48
CA THR A 137 7.84 12.18 7.38
C THR A 137 7.71 10.85 6.62
N ALA A 138 7.85 10.88 5.28
CA ALA A 138 7.98 9.68 4.45
C ALA A 138 9.42 9.13 4.48
N LYS A 139 9.64 8.01 3.81
CA LYS A 139 10.97 7.39 3.67
C LYS A 139 11.91 8.24 2.82
N VAL A 140 11.40 8.82 1.74
CA VAL A 140 12.08 9.81 0.89
C VAL A 140 11.49 11.18 1.20
N ARG A 141 12.37 12.13 1.55
CA ARG A 141 11.95 13.41 2.13
C ARG A 141 12.03 14.58 1.17
N SER A 142 12.73 14.43 0.05
CA SER A 142 12.95 15.52 -0.89
C SER A 142 12.99 15.05 -2.34
N MET A 143 12.67 15.94 -3.28
CA MET A 143 12.76 15.67 -4.71
C MET A 143 14.18 15.28 -5.16
N PRO A 144 15.28 15.98 -4.71
CA PRO A 144 16.64 15.55 -5.08
C PRO A 144 16.98 14.13 -4.62
N GLU A 145 16.48 13.71 -3.45
CA GLU A 145 16.66 12.36 -2.94
C GLU A 145 15.89 11.34 -3.80
N ALA A 146 14.64 11.62 -4.15
CA ALA A 146 13.84 10.79 -5.03
C ALA A 146 14.48 10.63 -6.42
N GLN A 147 14.99 11.71 -7.00
CA GLN A 147 15.67 11.67 -8.29
C GLN A 147 16.99 10.87 -8.25
N ARG A 148 17.75 10.93 -7.16
CA ARG A 148 18.94 10.08 -6.99
C ARG A 148 18.54 8.60 -6.92
N LEU A 149 17.51 8.30 -6.13
CA LEU A 149 16.99 6.95 -5.98
C LEU A 149 16.43 6.42 -7.30
N ARG A 150 15.65 7.22 -8.03
CA ARG A 150 15.14 6.92 -9.36
C ARG A 150 16.26 6.49 -10.31
N ARG A 151 17.33 7.31 -10.45
CA ARG A 151 18.48 7.00 -11.33
C ARG A 151 19.15 5.67 -10.95
N LEU A 152 19.25 5.38 -9.65
CA LEU A 152 19.85 4.12 -9.19
C LEU A 152 18.96 2.92 -9.56
N PHE A 153 17.64 3.02 -9.40
CA PHE A 153 16.70 1.99 -9.83
C PHE A 153 16.74 1.77 -11.35
N GLU A 154 16.68 2.85 -12.14
CA GLU A 154 16.74 2.80 -13.60
C GLU A 154 18.03 2.13 -14.07
N TYR A 155 19.19 2.53 -13.51
CA TYR A 155 20.49 1.97 -13.85
C TYR A 155 20.59 0.46 -13.58
N VAL A 156 20.05 -0.03 -12.46
CA VAL A 156 20.10 -1.46 -12.14
C VAL A 156 19.06 -2.24 -12.93
N ALA A 157 17.85 -1.71 -13.09
CA ALA A 157 16.76 -2.36 -13.82
C ALA A 157 17.14 -2.59 -15.31
N ASP A 158 17.77 -1.59 -15.95
CA ASP A 158 18.28 -1.70 -17.33
C ASP A 158 19.22 -2.89 -17.49
N ARG A 159 20.19 -3.06 -16.57
CA ARG A 159 21.13 -4.19 -16.61
C ARG A 159 20.50 -5.54 -16.36
N MET A 160 19.31 -5.56 -15.81
CA MET A 160 18.57 -6.77 -15.53
C MET A 160 17.45 -7.05 -16.52
N ASN A 161 17.39 -6.29 -17.61
CA ASN A 161 16.34 -6.35 -18.65
C ASN A 161 14.92 -6.25 -18.06
N LEU A 162 14.74 -5.38 -17.05
CA LEU A 162 13.46 -5.07 -16.45
C LEU A 162 13.04 -3.66 -16.90
N ALA A 163 11.96 -3.56 -17.66
CA ALA A 163 11.39 -2.27 -18.02
C ALA A 163 10.83 -1.60 -16.77
N LEU A 164 11.32 -0.40 -16.42
CA LEU A 164 10.99 0.31 -15.19
C LEU A 164 10.41 1.68 -15.49
N ASP A 165 9.25 1.96 -14.92
CA ASP A 165 8.66 3.28 -14.83
C ASP A 165 8.61 3.72 -13.37
N VAL A 166 9.14 4.92 -13.08
CA VAL A 166 9.21 5.47 -11.71
C VAL A 166 8.25 6.64 -11.60
N VAL A 167 7.28 6.49 -10.69
CA VAL A 167 6.28 7.52 -10.38
C VAL A 167 6.58 8.14 -9.01
N ILE A 168 6.80 9.45 -8.98
CA ILE A 168 7.01 10.20 -7.74
C ILE A 168 5.66 10.74 -7.29
N THR A 169 5.23 10.37 -6.07
CA THR A 169 3.88 10.64 -5.56
C THR A 169 3.89 11.41 -4.24
N ASP A 170 2.73 11.97 -3.88
CA ASP A 170 2.56 12.65 -2.59
C ASP A 170 2.63 11.68 -1.41
N GLY A 171 3.56 11.91 -0.51
CA GLY A 171 3.78 11.17 0.72
C GLY A 171 3.68 12.03 1.99
N ARG A 172 3.05 13.19 1.92
CA ARG A 172 2.93 14.13 3.06
C ARG A 172 1.93 13.69 4.12
N GLN A 173 1.12 12.67 3.82
CA GLN A 173 0.11 12.11 4.72
C GLN A 173 -0.11 10.62 4.42
N PRO A 174 -0.77 9.86 5.32
CA PRO A 174 -1.25 8.52 5.04
C PRO A 174 -2.22 8.48 3.86
N ILE A 175 -2.21 7.38 3.11
CA ILE A 175 -3.16 7.12 2.01
C ILE A 175 -4.30 6.26 2.52
N GLY A 176 -5.53 6.57 2.10
CA GLY A 176 -6.73 5.94 2.64
C GLY A 176 -7.12 6.50 4.02
N ASN A 177 -8.17 5.97 4.58
CA ASN A 177 -8.67 6.36 5.90
C ASN A 177 -8.23 5.38 6.99
N GLY A 178 -8.14 4.11 6.65
CA GLY A 178 -7.77 3.04 7.56
C GLY A 178 -6.25 2.81 7.63
N ILE A 179 -5.74 2.55 8.83
CA ILE A 179 -4.35 2.20 9.11
C ILE A 179 -4.32 1.00 10.03
N GLY A 180 -3.86 -0.12 9.54
CA GLY A 180 -3.91 -1.44 10.15
C GLY A 180 -4.65 -2.45 9.27
N PRO A 181 -4.41 -3.77 9.42
CA PRO A 181 -4.81 -4.78 8.43
C PRO A 181 -6.29 -4.74 8.05
N VAL A 182 -7.19 -4.78 9.02
CA VAL A 182 -8.65 -4.79 8.80
C VAL A 182 -9.14 -3.45 8.24
N LEU A 183 -8.63 -2.35 8.78
CA LEU A 183 -9.03 -1.00 8.35
C LEU A 183 -8.58 -0.72 6.91
N GLU A 184 -7.38 -1.14 6.54
CA GLU A 184 -6.87 -1.02 5.17
C GLU A 184 -7.58 -1.97 4.20
N ALA A 185 -7.97 -3.19 4.65
CA ALA A 185 -8.79 -4.10 3.84
C ALA A 185 -10.17 -3.50 3.57
N ARG A 186 -10.81 -2.89 4.58
CA ARG A 186 -12.08 -2.15 4.43
C ARG A 186 -11.97 -1.07 3.36
N ASP A 187 -10.93 -0.24 3.40
CA ASP A 187 -10.72 0.83 2.43
C ASP A 187 -10.59 0.27 0.99
N VAL A 188 -9.84 -0.82 0.83
CA VAL A 188 -9.69 -1.51 -0.47
C VAL A 188 -11.03 -2.02 -0.99
N MET A 189 -11.81 -2.68 -0.13
CA MET A 189 -13.11 -3.23 -0.51
C MET A 189 -14.10 -2.12 -0.88
N GLN A 190 -14.13 -1.02 -0.12
CA GLN A 190 -14.95 0.15 -0.43
C GLN A 190 -14.59 0.73 -1.81
N VAL A 191 -13.30 0.84 -2.14
CA VAL A 191 -12.88 1.33 -3.47
C VAL A 191 -13.32 0.37 -4.57
N LEU A 192 -13.13 -0.94 -4.41
CA LEU A 192 -13.53 -1.94 -5.42
C LEU A 192 -15.04 -2.00 -5.62
N GLN A 193 -15.82 -1.75 -4.58
CA GLN A 193 -17.28 -1.76 -4.61
C GLN A 193 -17.90 -0.42 -5.05
N ASN A 194 -17.07 0.59 -5.35
CA ASN A 194 -17.51 1.96 -5.61
C ASN A 194 -18.40 2.53 -4.48
N ASP A 195 -18.08 2.19 -3.21
CA ASP A 195 -18.79 2.68 -2.03
C ASP A 195 -18.59 4.21 -1.90
N PRO A 196 -19.63 5.00 -1.62
CA PRO A 196 -19.49 6.43 -1.39
C PRO A 196 -18.54 6.81 -0.24
N ARG A 197 -18.29 5.90 0.70
CA ARG A 197 -17.36 6.08 1.82
C ARG A 197 -15.90 5.82 1.42
N ALA A 198 -15.65 5.34 0.19
CA ALA A 198 -14.31 4.96 -0.26
C ALA A 198 -13.33 6.14 -0.22
N PRO A 199 -12.08 5.94 0.25
CA PRO A 199 -11.08 6.99 0.28
C PRO A 199 -10.65 7.37 -1.15
N ILE A 200 -10.91 8.64 -1.50
CA ILE A 200 -10.67 9.17 -2.85
C ILE A 200 -9.19 9.17 -3.21
N ASP A 201 -8.32 9.49 -2.27
CA ASP A 201 -6.87 9.52 -2.46
C ASP A 201 -6.30 8.14 -2.82
N LEU A 202 -6.73 7.08 -2.11
CA LEU A 202 -6.35 5.71 -2.40
C LEU A 202 -6.84 5.28 -3.80
N ARG A 203 -8.11 5.59 -4.11
CA ARG A 203 -8.70 5.29 -5.43
C ARG A 203 -7.92 5.97 -6.56
N GLN A 204 -7.68 7.29 -6.46
CA GLN A 204 -7.00 8.05 -7.50
C GLN A 204 -5.56 7.59 -7.70
N LYS A 205 -4.83 7.36 -6.61
CA LYS A 205 -3.46 6.85 -6.69
C LYS A 205 -3.41 5.46 -7.33
N ALA A 206 -4.31 4.57 -6.97
CA ALA A 206 -4.37 3.23 -7.55
C ALA A 206 -4.67 3.28 -9.05
N LEU A 207 -5.61 4.12 -9.49
CA LEU A 207 -5.95 4.28 -10.90
C LEU A 207 -4.77 4.81 -11.73
N ARG A 208 -4.02 5.78 -11.21
CA ARG A 208 -2.82 6.29 -11.89
C ARG A 208 -1.76 5.20 -12.05
N LEU A 209 -1.46 4.46 -10.99
CA LEU A 209 -0.46 3.39 -11.03
C LEU A 209 -0.90 2.22 -11.92
N ALA A 210 -2.18 1.86 -11.91
CA ALA A 210 -2.73 0.86 -12.81
C ALA A 210 -2.71 1.33 -14.27
N GLY A 211 -3.06 2.59 -14.52
CA GLY A 211 -3.01 3.20 -15.85
C GLY A 211 -1.60 3.16 -16.44
N ARG A 212 -0.57 3.49 -15.65
CA ARG A 212 0.83 3.39 -16.09
C ARG A 212 1.25 1.96 -16.46
N LEU A 213 0.75 0.95 -15.74
CA LEU A 213 0.98 -0.45 -16.12
C LEU A 213 0.21 -0.85 -17.39
N ILE A 214 -1.03 -0.40 -17.54
CA ILE A 214 -1.85 -0.68 -18.72
C ILE A 214 -1.22 -0.10 -19.98
N GLU A 215 -0.55 1.05 -19.89
CA GLU A 215 0.20 1.66 -21.00
C GLU A 215 1.45 0.87 -21.43
N CYS A 216 1.86 -0.18 -20.68
CA CYS A 216 2.87 -1.12 -21.15
C CYS A 216 2.32 -2.10 -22.20
N ASP A 217 0.99 -2.21 -22.32
CA ASP A 217 0.36 -3.00 -23.40
C ASP A 217 0.52 -2.26 -24.74
N PRO A 218 1.18 -2.87 -25.75
CA PRO A 218 1.42 -2.22 -27.05
C PRO A 218 0.12 -1.87 -27.80
N ASP A 219 -1.00 -2.50 -27.47
CA ASP A 219 -2.29 -2.22 -28.07
C ASP A 219 -3.00 -1.01 -27.43
N VAL A 220 -2.46 -0.48 -26.34
CA VAL A 220 -3.00 0.68 -25.65
C VAL A 220 -2.28 1.95 -26.12
N ARG A 221 -3.07 2.94 -26.55
CA ARG A 221 -2.54 4.26 -26.89
C ARG A 221 -2.00 4.95 -25.61
N GLY A 222 -0.79 5.53 -25.71
CA GLY A 222 -0.21 6.30 -24.61
C GLY A 222 -1.11 7.46 -24.16
N GLY A 223 -1.32 7.54 -22.84
CA GLY A 223 -2.25 8.48 -22.20
C GLY A 223 -3.65 7.93 -21.91
N ASP A 224 -4.05 6.81 -22.51
CA ASP A 224 -5.39 6.23 -22.30
C ASP A 224 -5.45 5.31 -21.07
N GLY A 225 -4.32 4.90 -20.52
CA GLY A 225 -4.24 3.91 -19.43
C GLY A 225 -5.06 4.27 -18.19
N PHE A 226 -5.07 5.55 -17.79
CA PHE A 226 -5.88 6.01 -16.66
C PHE A 226 -7.39 5.87 -16.93
N ALA A 227 -7.84 6.23 -18.14
CA ALA A 227 -9.26 6.12 -18.52
C ALA A 227 -9.71 4.65 -18.55
N ILE A 228 -8.85 3.75 -19.07
CA ILE A 228 -9.09 2.31 -19.10
C ILE A 228 -9.14 1.74 -17.67
N ALA A 229 -8.17 2.08 -16.81
CA ALA A 229 -8.16 1.66 -15.41
C ALA A 229 -9.43 2.08 -14.66
N ARG A 230 -9.88 3.33 -14.91
CA ARG A 230 -11.10 3.87 -14.32
C ARG A 230 -12.35 3.11 -14.80
N ASP A 231 -12.46 2.87 -16.09
CA ASP A 231 -13.58 2.10 -16.66
C ASP A 231 -13.63 0.66 -16.08
N ILE A 232 -12.47 0.00 -15.94
CA ILE A 232 -12.38 -1.32 -15.33
C ILE A 232 -12.86 -1.31 -13.87
N LEU A 233 -12.49 -0.27 -13.10
CA LEU A 233 -12.92 -0.13 -11.71
C LEU A 233 -14.41 0.20 -11.62
N ASP A 234 -14.87 1.22 -12.34
CA ASP A 234 -16.25 1.75 -12.26
C ASP A 234 -17.29 0.75 -12.77
N SER A 235 -16.94 -0.06 -13.77
CA SER A 235 -17.81 -1.13 -14.31
C SER A 235 -17.89 -2.38 -13.41
N GLY A 236 -17.12 -2.45 -12.31
CA GLY A 236 -17.08 -3.60 -11.42
C GLY A 236 -16.22 -4.78 -11.92
N ARG A 237 -15.54 -4.66 -13.07
CA ARG A 237 -14.65 -5.72 -13.59
C ARG A 237 -13.47 -5.99 -12.65
N ALA A 238 -12.91 -4.94 -12.01
CA ALA A 238 -11.87 -5.09 -10.99
C ALA A 238 -12.38 -5.85 -9.76
N LEU A 239 -13.59 -5.55 -9.28
CA LEU A 239 -14.23 -6.26 -8.18
C LEU A 239 -14.43 -7.74 -8.51
N SER A 240 -14.98 -8.04 -9.68
CA SER A 240 -15.18 -9.42 -10.15
C SER A 240 -13.86 -10.19 -10.21
N ARG A 241 -12.79 -9.55 -10.69
CA ARG A 241 -11.45 -10.15 -10.74
C ARG A 241 -10.87 -10.38 -9.36
N MET A 242 -11.03 -9.40 -8.45
CA MET A 242 -10.56 -9.55 -7.06
C MET A 242 -11.29 -10.69 -6.34
N ASN A 243 -12.60 -10.82 -6.52
CA ASN A 243 -13.39 -11.91 -5.96
C ASN A 243 -12.86 -13.28 -6.43
N ALA A 244 -12.57 -13.42 -7.73
CA ALA A 244 -12.01 -14.65 -8.29
C ALA A 244 -10.62 -14.98 -7.72
N ILE A 245 -9.75 -13.97 -7.52
CA ILE A 245 -8.44 -14.13 -6.88
C ILE A 245 -8.60 -14.55 -5.41
N VAL A 246 -9.47 -13.87 -4.66
CA VAL A 246 -9.75 -14.17 -3.24
C VAL A 246 -10.29 -15.59 -3.07
N GLU A 247 -11.23 -16.00 -3.93
CA GLU A 247 -11.80 -17.35 -3.92
C GLU A 247 -10.74 -18.40 -4.21
N ALA A 248 -9.93 -18.22 -5.24
CA ALA A 248 -8.84 -19.15 -5.60
C ALA A 248 -7.76 -19.23 -4.53
N GLN A 249 -7.53 -18.16 -3.75
CA GLN A 249 -6.61 -18.15 -2.60
C GLN A 249 -7.23 -18.71 -1.30
N GLY A 250 -8.49 -19.14 -1.31
CA GLY A 250 -9.22 -19.59 -0.10
C GLY A 250 -9.81 -18.40 0.65
N SER A 251 -10.99 -18.00 0.21
CA SER A 251 -11.75 -16.85 0.74
C SER A 251 -11.99 -16.96 2.25
N ARG A 252 -11.90 -15.82 2.94
CA ARG A 252 -12.32 -15.63 4.35
C ARG A 252 -13.59 -14.78 4.41
N THR A 253 -13.52 -13.54 3.91
CA THR A 253 -14.66 -12.64 3.78
C THR A 253 -14.36 -11.60 2.71
N PHE A 254 -15.40 -11.07 2.07
CA PHE A 254 -15.32 -9.91 1.17
C PHE A 254 -16.43 -8.89 1.46
N ASP A 255 -16.99 -8.92 2.67
CA ASP A 255 -17.96 -7.97 3.17
C ASP A 255 -17.26 -6.97 4.11
N PRO A 256 -17.15 -5.67 3.75
CA PRO A 256 -16.52 -4.65 4.58
C PRO A 256 -17.20 -4.50 5.94
N ASP A 257 -18.51 -4.72 6.02
CA ASP A 257 -19.28 -4.56 7.26
C ASP A 257 -19.14 -5.80 8.18
N ALA A 258 -18.66 -6.93 7.66
CA ALA A 258 -18.34 -8.12 8.45
C ALA A 258 -16.93 -8.08 9.09
N LEU A 259 -16.12 -7.09 8.75
CA LEU A 259 -14.76 -6.95 9.28
C LEU A 259 -14.78 -6.48 10.74
N GLN A 260 -14.19 -7.28 11.63
CA GLN A 260 -14.16 -6.99 13.06
C GLN A 260 -12.98 -6.09 13.43
N LEU A 261 -13.27 -4.88 13.87
CA LEU A 261 -12.30 -4.00 14.50
C LEU A 261 -12.01 -4.40 15.95
N GLY A 262 -10.92 -3.90 16.50
CA GLY A 262 -10.64 -4.02 17.93
C GLY A 262 -11.81 -3.43 18.74
N TYR A 263 -12.26 -4.16 19.74
CA TYR A 263 -13.46 -3.81 20.52
C TYR A 263 -13.24 -2.64 21.50
N LEU A 264 -12.00 -2.29 21.76
CA LEU A 264 -11.62 -1.12 22.57
C LEU A 264 -11.29 0.04 21.63
N SER A 265 -11.72 1.24 21.97
CA SER A 265 -11.40 2.42 21.17
C SER A 265 -11.32 3.69 21.98
N PHE A 266 -10.62 4.70 21.46
CA PHE A 266 -10.69 6.08 21.92
C PHE A 266 -10.52 7.06 20.76
N ASP A 267 -11.02 8.27 20.96
CA ASP A 267 -10.99 9.35 19.99
C ASP A 267 -9.85 10.33 20.29
N VAL A 268 -9.11 10.73 19.23
CA VAL A 268 -8.16 11.85 19.28
C VAL A 268 -8.78 13.03 18.57
N ARG A 269 -8.87 14.17 19.27
CA ARG A 269 -9.61 15.36 18.84
C ARG A 269 -8.70 16.57 18.65
N ALA A 270 -9.12 17.52 17.82
CA ALA A 270 -8.44 18.78 17.62
C ALA A 270 -8.46 19.62 18.92
N ALA A 271 -7.29 20.10 19.32
CA ALA A 271 -7.14 20.96 20.50
C ALA A 271 -7.45 22.44 20.21
N THR A 272 -7.41 22.84 18.94
CA THR A 272 -7.63 24.22 18.49
C THR A 272 -8.36 24.25 17.16
N ASP A 273 -9.02 25.37 16.88
CA ASP A 273 -9.58 25.64 15.55
C ASP A 273 -8.46 25.89 14.54
N GLY A 274 -8.72 25.57 13.27
CA GLY A 274 -7.76 25.84 12.18
C GLY A 274 -7.91 24.91 10.98
N VAL A 275 -6.80 24.60 10.34
CA VAL A 275 -6.69 23.70 9.20
C VAL A 275 -5.63 22.64 9.52
N VAL A 276 -5.83 21.41 9.10
CA VAL A 276 -4.80 20.35 9.19
C VAL A 276 -3.64 20.75 8.27
N ALA A 277 -2.58 21.31 8.85
CA ALA A 277 -1.39 21.77 8.14
C ALA A 277 -0.33 20.69 7.96
N GLY A 278 -0.36 19.62 8.78
CA GLY A 278 0.59 18.49 8.70
C GLY A 278 0.06 17.23 9.35
N ILE A 279 0.46 16.09 8.79
CA ILE A 279 0.24 14.77 9.38
C ILE A 279 1.57 14.02 9.38
N ASP A 280 2.03 13.61 10.56
CA ASP A 280 3.26 12.85 10.73
C ASP A 280 3.01 11.36 10.49
N ASN A 281 3.42 10.84 9.34
CA ASN A 281 3.29 9.43 8.96
C ASN A 281 3.95 8.48 9.97
N GLN A 282 5.12 8.87 10.52
CA GLN A 282 5.87 8.03 11.46
C GLN A 282 5.14 7.94 12.80
N GLN A 283 4.64 9.07 13.31
CA GLN A 283 3.88 9.09 14.56
C GLN A 283 2.55 8.35 14.43
N ILE A 284 1.81 8.54 13.33
CA ILE A 284 0.58 7.80 13.04
C ILE A 284 0.86 6.30 12.96
N ALA A 285 1.90 5.88 12.23
CA ALA A 285 2.30 4.48 12.16
C ALA A 285 2.69 3.92 13.54
N ARG A 286 3.39 4.71 14.37
CA ARG A 286 3.77 4.33 15.73
C ARG A 286 2.55 4.10 16.63
N ILE A 287 1.57 5.01 16.60
CA ILE A 287 0.33 4.88 17.39
C ILE A 287 -0.43 3.63 16.98
N ALA A 288 -0.58 3.36 15.66
CA ALA A 288 -1.25 2.15 15.15
C ALA A 288 -0.56 0.86 15.63
N ARG A 289 0.77 0.84 15.64
CA ARG A 289 1.55 -0.30 16.12
C ARG A 289 1.40 -0.51 17.63
N LEU A 290 1.39 0.56 18.40
CA LEU A 290 1.16 0.49 19.84
C LEU A 290 -0.26 0.04 20.18
N ALA A 291 -1.24 0.33 19.31
CA ALA A 291 -2.61 -0.21 19.42
C ALA A 291 -2.72 -1.72 19.16
N GLY A 292 -1.64 -2.36 18.65
CA GLY A 292 -1.57 -3.80 18.41
C GLY A 292 -1.34 -4.21 16.94
N ALA A 293 -1.45 -3.29 15.98
CA ALA A 293 -1.24 -3.61 14.56
C ALA A 293 0.24 -3.99 14.27
N PRO A 294 0.53 -4.93 13.38
CA PRO A 294 -0.39 -5.79 12.62
C PRO A 294 -0.75 -7.09 13.35
N LYS A 295 -0.17 -7.37 14.55
CA LYS A 295 -0.35 -8.64 15.26
C LYS A 295 -1.80 -8.90 15.65
N VAL A 296 -2.53 -7.84 15.98
CA VAL A 296 -3.98 -7.83 16.18
C VAL A 296 -4.61 -7.22 14.93
N PRO A 297 -5.16 -8.00 14.00
CA PRO A 297 -5.61 -7.50 12.70
C PRO A 297 -6.63 -6.36 12.77
N GLY A 298 -7.53 -6.39 13.76
CA GLY A 298 -8.54 -5.35 14.00
C GLY A 298 -8.03 -4.08 14.69
N ALA A 299 -6.75 -4.05 15.12
CA ALA A 299 -6.14 -2.87 15.73
C ALA A 299 -5.64 -1.87 14.68
N GLY A 300 -5.64 -0.59 15.03
CA GLY A 300 -5.14 0.46 14.15
C GLY A 300 -5.82 1.81 14.35
N LEU A 301 -5.78 2.65 13.34
CA LEU A 301 -6.39 3.98 13.34
C LEU A 301 -7.36 4.15 12.18
N ASP A 302 -8.46 4.85 12.45
CA ASP A 302 -9.42 5.32 11.45
C ASP A 302 -9.34 6.85 11.36
N LEU A 303 -8.80 7.38 10.25
CA LEU A 303 -8.57 8.81 10.05
C LEU A 303 -9.85 9.50 9.58
N MET A 304 -10.24 10.57 10.26
CA MET A 304 -11.42 11.37 9.93
C MET A 304 -11.05 12.71 9.29
N ARG A 305 -9.80 13.12 9.36
CA ARG A 305 -9.30 14.37 8.78
C ARG A 305 -8.03 14.11 7.98
N LYS A 306 -7.88 14.88 6.92
CA LYS A 306 -6.75 14.86 5.98
C LYS A 306 -6.13 16.25 5.87
N LEU A 307 -4.94 16.35 5.26
CA LEU A 307 -4.29 17.64 4.97
C LEU A 307 -5.26 18.61 4.27
N GLY A 308 -5.30 19.84 4.74
CA GLY A 308 -6.15 20.90 4.20
C GLY A 308 -7.58 20.90 4.74
N HIS A 309 -8.01 19.88 5.51
CA HIS A 309 -9.35 19.90 6.09
C HIS A 309 -9.46 20.93 7.22
N PRO A 310 -10.52 21.76 7.23
CA PRO A 310 -10.82 22.65 8.35
C PRO A 310 -11.24 21.81 9.55
N VAL A 311 -10.87 22.25 10.74
CA VAL A 311 -11.24 21.66 12.02
C VAL A 311 -11.58 22.74 13.05
N ALA A 312 -12.59 22.43 13.86
CA ALA A 312 -12.91 23.15 15.09
C ALA A 312 -12.37 22.41 16.30
N THR A 313 -12.18 23.13 17.41
CA THR A 313 -11.82 22.52 18.71
C THR A 313 -12.82 21.43 19.08
N GLY A 314 -12.31 20.23 19.39
CA GLY A 314 -13.13 19.07 19.70
C GLY A 314 -13.48 18.19 18.49
N ASP A 315 -13.21 18.61 17.26
CA ASP A 315 -13.43 17.79 16.06
C ASP A 315 -12.59 16.51 16.13
N LEU A 316 -13.18 15.39 15.68
CA LEU A 316 -12.53 14.10 15.63
C LEU A 316 -11.45 14.10 14.50
N LEU A 317 -10.19 13.91 14.88
CA LEU A 317 -9.07 13.75 13.96
C LEU A 317 -8.94 12.30 13.50
N TYR A 318 -8.95 11.39 14.45
CA TYR A 318 -8.95 9.95 14.20
C TYR A 318 -9.42 9.17 15.42
N ARG A 319 -9.85 7.93 15.17
CA ARG A 319 -10.19 6.93 16.21
C ARG A 319 -9.13 5.83 16.23
N VAL A 320 -8.72 5.45 17.42
CA VAL A 320 -7.83 4.30 17.65
C VAL A 320 -8.66 3.09 18.03
N HIS A 321 -8.34 1.92 17.45
CA HIS A 321 -8.92 0.63 17.78
C HIS A 321 -7.83 -0.30 18.32
N ALA A 322 -8.13 -1.05 19.39
CA ALA A 322 -7.22 -2.02 20.00
C ALA A 322 -7.96 -3.27 20.45
N GLY A 323 -7.25 -4.39 20.50
CA GLY A 323 -7.78 -5.66 21.01
C GLY A 323 -7.52 -5.88 22.50
N PHE A 324 -6.57 -5.16 23.10
CA PHE A 324 -6.17 -5.34 24.48
C PHE A 324 -6.07 -4.00 25.23
N PRO A 325 -6.44 -3.96 26.53
CA PRO A 325 -6.39 -2.73 27.32
C PRO A 325 -4.98 -2.11 27.41
N ALA A 326 -3.92 -2.92 27.53
CA ALA A 326 -2.56 -2.44 27.60
C ALA A 326 -2.14 -1.74 26.30
N ASP A 327 -2.48 -2.31 25.14
CA ASP A 327 -2.16 -1.74 23.84
C ASP A 327 -2.91 -0.43 23.61
N LEU A 328 -4.20 -0.37 24.05
CA LEU A 328 -4.98 0.86 24.00
C LEU A 328 -4.34 1.96 24.84
N GLU A 329 -3.85 1.64 26.02
CA GLU A 329 -3.22 2.61 26.91
C GLU A 329 -1.86 3.09 26.35
N PHE A 330 -1.06 2.21 25.77
CA PHE A 330 0.19 2.62 25.10
C PHE A 330 -0.09 3.57 23.91
N ALA A 331 -1.11 3.26 23.11
CA ALA A 331 -1.52 4.13 22.02
C ALA A 331 -2.05 5.48 22.53
N ARG A 332 -2.83 5.48 23.63
CA ARG A 332 -3.35 6.69 24.29
C ARG A 332 -2.23 7.59 24.78
N GLN A 333 -1.25 7.03 25.47
CA GLN A 333 -0.09 7.79 25.98
C GLN A 333 0.74 8.36 24.81
N ALA A 334 0.95 7.59 23.75
CA ALA A 334 1.69 8.06 22.59
C ALA A 334 0.98 9.21 21.87
N SER A 335 -0.33 9.10 21.66
CA SER A 335 -1.15 10.15 21.03
C SER A 335 -1.30 11.39 21.93
N GLY A 336 -1.34 11.21 23.25
CA GLY A 336 -1.36 12.32 24.22
C GLY A 336 -0.06 13.14 24.25
N ARG A 337 1.08 12.51 23.95
CA ARG A 337 2.37 13.22 23.82
C ARG A 337 2.48 13.95 22.48
N ALA A 338 2.03 13.33 21.41
CA ALA A 338 1.97 13.90 20.08
C ALA A 338 0.86 13.20 19.28
N SER A 339 -0.16 13.95 18.84
CA SER A 339 -1.27 13.38 18.08
C SER A 339 -0.86 12.90 16.68
N GLY A 340 0.27 13.38 16.16
CA GLY A 340 0.66 13.20 14.76
C GLY A 340 0.01 14.22 13.81
N PHE A 341 -0.84 15.11 14.32
CA PHE A 341 -1.48 16.18 13.55
C PHE A 341 -0.94 17.54 13.97
N THR A 342 -0.68 18.40 13.00
CA THR A 342 -0.37 19.83 13.19
C THR A 342 -1.55 20.64 12.68
N ILE A 343 -2.16 21.45 13.55
CA ILE A 343 -3.21 22.38 13.19
C ILE A 343 -2.59 23.76 12.99
N GLY A 344 -2.76 24.33 11.81
CA GLY A 344 -2.30 25.66 11.44
C GLY A 344 -3.45 26.65 11.29
N LYS A 345 -3.11 27.91 11.01
CA LYS A 345 -4.10 28.93 10.66
C LYS A 345 -4.71 28.63 9.28
N ALA A 346 -5.86 29.22 8.98
CA ALA A 346 -6.58 29.00 7.72
C ALA A 346 -5.77 29.35 6.44
N ASP A 347 -4.76 30.21 6.57
CA ASP A 347 -3.83 30.57 5.50
C ASP A 347 -2.66 29.58 5.32
N ALA A 348 -2.50 28.61 6.23
CA ALA A 348 -1.48 27.57 6.15
C ALA A 348 -1.91 26.38 5.27
N MET A 349 -2.60 26.65 4.16
CA MET A 349 -2.99 25.59 3.22
C MET A 349 -1.75 24.91 2.63
N PRO A 350 -1.68 23.56 2.66
CA PRO A 350 -0.56 22.86 2.04
C PRO A 350 -0.53 23.10 0.53
N HIS A 351 0.66 23.39 0.00
CA HIS A 351 0.85 23.54 -1.44
C HIS A 351 0.41 22.29 -2.19
N VAL A 352 -0.16 22.47 -3.38
CA VAL A 352 -0.52 21.36 -4.26
C VAL A 352 0.76 20.57 -4.60
N PHE A 353 0.74 19.28 -4.39
CA PHE A 353 1.82 18.38 -4.80
C PHE A 353 1.59 18.02 -6.27
N VAL A 354 2.57 18.28 -7.11
CA VAL A 354 2.57 17.86 -8.52
C VAL A 354 3.29 16.51 -8.58
N GLU A 355 2.60 15.49 -9.02
CA GLU A 355 3.16 14.14 -9.22
C GLU A 355 3.90 14.07 -10.58
N PHE A 356 5.05 13.37 -10.60
CA PHE A 356 5.95 13.27 -11.76
C PHE A 356 6.19 11.81 -12.16
#